data_3e9beb1a114e13458c79be108a6e2b3e
#
_entry.id   3e9beb1a114e13458c79be108a6e2b3e
#
_cell.length_a   1.000
_cell.length_b   1.000
_cell.length_c   1.000
_cell.angle_alpha   90.00
_cell.angle_beta   90.00
_cell.angle_gamma   90.00
#
_symmetry.space_group_name_H-M   'P 1'
#
loop_
_entity.id
_entity.type
_entity.pdbx_description
1 polymer ?
#
loop_
_entity_poly.entity_id
_entity_poly.type
_entity_poly.pdbx_seq_one_letter_code
_entity_poly.pdbx_strand_id
1 'polypeptide(L)'
;MKKYIGQSIMAITSAYLLFSCGPSERKLPIYGERTPVEKEVDGKKVVDTVYHTIPDFSFLNQDSTLLTQDFFKDKIYVTNFFFTHCPSICPTMQRNLLKAYEKYKGNNKIAFLSHSIDFKYDQPSVLKDYATKLGVDNDQWQFVTGSKADIYGIAEKYMVYTKEDENAPGGYDHQGYLVIIDPDKRIRGAYDGTDDEQVKKLLEDLDVILAEYK
;
A
#
# COMPACT_ATOMS: atom_id res chain seq x y z
N MET A 1 -29.50 -75.62 37.27
CA MET A 1 -28.18 -75.26 36.71
C MET A 1 -28.43 -74.29 35.57
N LYS A 2 -28.29 -73.00 35.78
CA LYS A 2 -28.46 -71.93 34.77
C LYS A 2 -27.11 -71.33 34.50
N LYS A 3 -26.64 -71.46 33.22
CA LYS A 3 -25.41 -70.84 32.72
C LYS A 3 -25.73 -69.39 32.36
N TYR A 4 -25.02 -68.45 32.94
CA TYR A 4 -25.00 -67.04 32.54
C TYR A 4 -23.90 -66.83 31.48
N ILE A 5 -24.30 -66.44 30.29
CA ILE A 5 -23.45 -66.02 29.23
C ILE A 5 -23.21 -64.52 29.39
N GLY A 6 -22.01 -64.12 29.75
CA GLY A 6 -21.60 -62.70 29.82
C GLY A 6 -21.35 -62.17 28.42
N GLN A 7 -22.10 -61.15 28.01
CA GLN A 7 -21.82 -60.35 26.80
C GLN A 7 -20.88 -59.21 27.16
N SER A 8 -19.66 -59.28 26.69
CA SER A 8 -18.71 -58.15 26.76
C SER A 8 -19.07 -57.16 25.65
N ILE A 9 -19.60 -56.01 26.05
CA ILE A 9 -19.80 -54.87 25.13
C ILE A 9 -18.47 -54.13 25.02
N MET A 10 -17.83 -54.26 23.87
CA MET A 10 -16.60 -53.55 23.49
C MET A 10 -17.01 -52.17 22.98
N ALA A 11 -16.87 -51.14 23.82
CA ALA A 11 -17.09 -49.77 23.47
C ALA A 11 -15.92 -49.24 22.60
N ILE A 12 -16.16 -49.13 21.31
CA ILE A 12 -15.23 -48.46 20.35
C ILE A 12 -15.42 -46.97 20.47
N THR A 13 -14.54 -46.32 21.22
CA THR A 13 -14.41 -44.87 21.28
C THR A 13 -13.74 -44.38 20.00
N SER A 14 -14.55 -43.95 19.01
CA SER A 14 -14.07 -43.30 17.81
C SER A 14 -13.59 -41.86 18.17
N ALA A 15 -12.30 -41.69 18.27
CA ALA A 15 -11.69 -40.37 18.45
C ALA A 15 -11.79 -39.61 17.12
N TYR A 16 -12.77 -38.72 17.00
CA TYR A 16 -12.82 -37.73 15.92
C TYR A 16 -11.69 -36.72 16.14
N LEU A 17 -10.58 -36.89 15.39
CA LEU A 17 -9.57 -35.86 15.21
C LEU A 17 -10.20 -34.73 14.37
N LEU A 18 -10.73 -33.72 15.06
CA LEU A 18 -11.09 -32.45 14.45
C LEU A 18 -9.78 -31.79 13.97
N PHE A 19 -9.40 -32.02 12.71
CA PHE A 19 -8.48 -31.16 11.99
C PHE A 19 -9.16 -29.79 11.89
N SER A 20 -8.91 -28.94 12.88
CA SER A 20 -9.19 -27.51 12.76
C SER A 20 -8.22 -26.96 11.73
N CYS A 21 -8.64 -26.87 10.46
CA CYS A 21 -8.05 -25.90 9.54
C CYS A 21 -8.31 -24.52 10.15
N GLY A 22 -7.34 -23.97 10.87
CA GLY A 22 -7.35 -22.56 11.23
C GLY A 22 -7.55 -21.73 9.96
N PRO A 23 -8.26 -20.60 10.03
CA PRO A 23 -8.39 -19.72 8.89
C PRO A 23 -6.99 -19.41 8.37
N SER A 24 -6.71 -19.76 7.11
CA SER A 24 -5.50 -19.33 6.42
C SER A 24 -5.45 -17.81 6.52
N GLU A 25 -4.45 -17.25 7.20
CA GLU A 25 -4.30 -15.80 7.27
C GLU A 25 -4.21 -15.30 5.83
N ARG A 26 -5.20 -14.49 5.44
CA ARG A 26 -5.26 -13.88 4.11
C ARG A 26 -4.02 -13.01 3.94
N LYS A 27 -3.26 -13.25 2.85
CA LYS A 27 -2.12 -12.40 2.47
C LYS A 27 -2.46 -11.64 1.20
N LEU A 28 -1.97 -10.41 1.12
CA LEU A 28 -2.13 -9.63 -0.11
C LEU A 28 -1.16 -10.12 -1.20
N PRO A 29 -1.56 -10.05 -2.47
CA PRO A 29 -0.68 -10.35 -3.58
C PRO A 29 0.49 -9.36 -3.64
N ILE A 30 1.56 -9.75 -4.35
CA ILE A 30 2.65 -8.86 -4.74
C ILE A 30 2.49 -8.58 -6.24
N TYR A 31 2.43 -7.31 -6.61
CA TYR A 31 2.30 -6.87 -8.01
C TYR A 31 3.66 -6.50 -8.60
N GLY A 32 3.73 -6.51 -9.94
CA GLY A 32 4.92 -6.18 -10.70
C GLY A 32 5.65 -7.40 -11.24
N GLU A 33 6.77 -7.15 -11.90
CA GLU A 33 7.59 -8.19 -12.52
C GLU A 33 8.18 -9.13 -11.48
N ARG A 34 8.34 -10.40 -11.88
CA ARG A 34 8.95 -11.46 -11.08
C ARG A 34 10.04 -12.12 -11.91
N THR A 35 11.26 -12.00 -11.45
CA THR A 35 12.41 -12.58 -12.14
C THR A 35 12.96 -13.75 -11.33
N PRO A 36 12.97 -14.98 -11.85
CA PRO A 36 13.65 -16.10 -11.19
C PRO A 36 15.17 -15.88 -11.25
N VAL A 37 15.83 -16.02 -10.11
CA VAL A 37 17.29 -15.94 -10.00
C VAL A 37 17.84 -17.20 -9.32
N GLU A 38 18.88 -17.77 -9.88
CA GLU A 38 19.60 -18.88 -9.21
C GLU A 38 20.47 -18.31 -8.09
N LYS A 39 20.34 -18.89 -6.90
CA LYS A 39 21.21 -18.64 -5.74
C LYS A 39 21.82 -19.94 -5.26
N GLU A 40 23.01 -19.86 -4.69
CA GLU A 40 23.62 -20.97 -4.00
C GLU A 40 23.39 -20.82 -2.50
N VAL A 41 22.71 -21.80 -1.89
CA VAL A 41 22.46 -21.86 -0.45
C VAL A 41 22.97 -23.22 0.03
N ASP A 42 23.93 -23.22 0.94
CA ASP A 42 24.57 -24.42 1.50
C ASP A 42 25.10 -25.40 0.42
N GLY A 43 25.71 -24.86 -0.64
CA GLY A 43 26.27 -25.65 -1.76
C GLY A 43 25.21 -26.23 -2.71
N LYS A 44 23.93 -25.83 -2.58
CA LYS A 44 22.83 -26.25 -3.46
C LYS A 44 22.30 -25.07 -4.26
N LYS A 45 22.09 -25.31 -5.56
CA LYS A 45 21.39 -24.33 -6.40
C LYS A 45 19.91 -24.33 -6.04
N VAL A 46 19.39 -23.17 -5.66
CA VAL A 46 17.96 -22.89 -5.44
C VAL A 46 17.52 -21.77 -6.35
N VAL A 47 16.29 -21.83 -6.83
CA VAL A 47 15.68 -20.74 -7.59
C VAL A 47 14.92 -19.88 -6.62
N ASP A 48 15.30 -18.60 -6.51
CA ASP A 48 14.60 -17.59 -5.76
C ASP A 48 13.86 -16.62 -6.70
N THR A 49 12.91 -15.85 -6.18
CA THR A 49 12.15 -14.87 -6.97
C THR A 49 12.49 -13.46 -6.51
N VAL A 50 13.01 -12.65 -7.41
CA VAL A 50 13.17 -11.21 -7.22
C VAL A 50 11.90 -10.52 -7.71
N TYR A 51 11.29 -9.74 -6.82
CA TYR A 51 10.08 -8.98 -7.09
C TYR A 51 10.44 -7.55 -7.50
N HIS A 52 9.54 -6.93 -8.28
CA HIS A 52 9.58 -5.48 -8.49
C HIS A 52 9.47 -4.75 -7.15
N THR A 53 10.33 -3.76 -6.93
CA THR A 53 10.33 -2.90 -5.74
C THR A 53 10.45 -1.44 -6.14
N ILE A 54 9.90 -0.56 -5.31
CA ILE A 54 10.06 0.88 -5.46
C ILE A 54 11.52 1.22 -5.17
N PRO A 55 12.23 1.93 -6.07
CA PRO A 55 13.60 2.35 -5.83
C PRO A 55 13.68 3.41 -4.73
N ASP A 56 14.88 3.65 -4.22
CA ASP A 56 15.12 4.76 -3.32
C ASP A 56 14.88 6.09 -4.05
N PHE A 57 14.26 7.03 -3.34
CA PHE A 57 13.95 8.35 -3.86
C PHE A 57 14.29 9.44 -2.85
N SER A 58 14.30 10.68 -3.34
CA SER A 58 14.54 11.87 -2.53
C SER A 58 13.77 13.04 -3.14
N PHE A 59 12.81 13.61 -2.38
CA PHE A 59 11.93 14.69 -2.82
C PHE A 59 11.86 15.78 -1.75
N LEU A 60 11.55 17.03 -2.13
CA LEU A 60 11.20 18.08 -1.18
C LEU A 60 9.76 17.85 -0.69
N ASN A 61 9.57 17.84 0.63
CA ASN A 61 8.25 17.74 1.21
C ASN A 61 7.62 19.13 1.44
N GLN A 62 6.38 19.16 1.94
CA GLN A 62 5.62 20.36 2.27
C GLN A 62 6.32 21.28 3.29
N ASP A 63 7.28 20.80 4.05
CA ASP A 63 8.04 21.57 5.04
C ASP A 63 9.40 22.03 4.50
N SER A 64 9.61 21.95 3.17
CA SER A 64 10.87 22.28 2.50
C SER A 64 12.07 21.45 3.00
N THR A 65 11.80 20.25 3.52
CA THR A 65 12.84 19.30 3.93
C THR A 65 12.93 18.14 2.94
N LEU A 66 14.11 17.54 2.87
CA LEU A 66 14.35 16.41 1.99
C LEU A 66 13.76 15.15 2.62
N LEU A 67 12.74 14.57 1.96
CA LEU A 67 12.13 13.31 2.31
C LEU A 67 12.75 12.20 1.47
N THR A 68 13.24 11.16 2.12
CA THR A 68 13.81 9.99 1.44
C THR A 68 12.98 8.73 1.73
N GLN A 69 13.28 7.65 1.00
CA GLN A 69 12.69 6.33 1.24
C GLN A 69 12.88 5.85 2.70
N ASP A 70 13.93 6.30 3.39
CA ASP A 70 14.22 5.93 4.79
C ASP A 70 13.10 6.33 5.77
N PHE A 71 12.32 7.37 5.47
CA PHE A 71 11.16 7.75 6.26
C PHE A 71 10.11 6.62 6.33
N PHE A 72 10.03 5.80 5.29
CA PHE A 72 9.08 4.70 5.15
C PHE A 72 9.65 3.34 5.57
N LYS A 73 10.88 3.32 6.09
CA LYS A 73 11.49 2.09 6.59
C LYS A 73 10.61 1.47 7.68
N ASP A 74 10.39 0.15 7.59
CA ASP A 74 9.55 -0.64 8.50
C ASP A 74 8.08 -0.18 8.56
N LYS A 75 7.61 0.59 7.56
CA LYS A 75 6.23 1.06 7.46
C LYS A 75 5.56 0.52 6.19
N ILE A 76 4.26 0.33 6.30
CA ILE A 76 3.36 0.24 5.17
C ILE A 76 3.00 1.66 4.79
N TYR A 77 2.98 2.00 3.51
CA TYR A 77 2.47 3.31 3.12
C TYR A 77 1.50 3.25 1.94
N VAL A 78 0.58 4.20 1.92
CA VAL A 78 -0.33 4.41 0.79
C VAL A 78 0.15 5.64 0.02
N THR A 79 0.34 5.48 -1.28
CA THR A 79 0.79 6.57 -2.14
C THR A 79 -0.19 6.86 -3.26
N ASN A 80 -0.17 8.12 -3.72
CA ASN A 80 -0.90 8.58 -4.89
C ASN A 80 -0.18 9.71 -5.62
N PHE A 81 -0.69 10.04 -6.82
CA PHE A 81 -0.24 11.16 -7.64
C PHE A 81 -1.39 12.14 -7.82
N PHE A 82 -1.13 13.43 -7.60
CA PHE A 82 -2.15 14.48 -7.58
C PHE A 82 -1.56 15.83 -7.99
N PHE A 83 -2.38 16.86 -8.08
CA PHE A 83 -1.95 18.25 -8.06
C PHE A 83 -2.98 19.12 -7.36
N THR A 84 -2.54 20.23 -6.72
CA THR A 84 -3.36 20.96 -5.75
C THR A 84 -4.58 21.67 -6.36
N HIS A 85 -4.51 22.05 -7.62
CA HIS A 85 -5.58 22.76 -8.35
C HIS A 85 -6.30 21.86 -9.37
N CYS A 86 -6.22 20.55 -9.24
CA CYS A 86 -6.97 19.60 -10.07
C CYS A 86 -8.49 19.85 -9.95
N PRO A 87 -9.19 20.10 -11.08
CA PRO A 87 -10.62 20.39 -11.03
C PRO A 87 -11.51 19.14 -11.10
N SER A 88 -10.91 17.94 -11.20
CA SER A 88 -11.64 16.70 -11.48
C SER A 88 -11.53 15.66 -10.37
N ILE A 89 -10.65 14.67 -10.50
CA ILE A 89 -10.61 13.48 -9.66
C ILE A 89 -9.91 13.68 -8.30
N CYS A 90 -8.87 14.54 -8.22
CA CYS A 90 -8.06 14.69 -7.01
C CYS A 90 -8.85 15.06 -5.76
N PRO A 91 -9.86 15.98 -5.79
CA PRO A 91 -10.62 16.31 -4.59
C PRO A 91 -11.33 15.09 -3.97
N THR A 92 -11.86 14.20 -4.81
CA THR A 92 -12.53 12.97 -4.34
C THR A 92 -11.52 11.96 -3.83
N MET A 93 -10.45 11.71 -4.60
CA MET A 93 -9.36 10.81 -4.22
C MET A 93 -8.71 11.21 -2.89
N GLN A 94 -8.42 12.49 -2.69
CA GLN A 94 -7.79 12.97 -1.45
C GLN A 94 -8.73 12.89 -0.24
N ARG A 95 -10.04 13.19 -0.41
CA ARG A 95 -11.03 12.95 0.66
C ARG A 95 -11.14 11.48 1.03
N ASN A 96 -11.02 10.59 0.07
CA ASN A 96 -11.04 9.15 0.29
C ASN A 96 -9.75 8.66 0.99
N LEU A 97 -8.59 9.18 0.60
CA LEU A 97 -7.34 8.90 1.29
C LEU A 97 -7.32 9.45 2.72
N LEU A 98 -8.00 10.59 2.96
CA LEU A 98 -8.18 11.15 4.30
C LEU A 98 -8.93 10.18 5.23
N LYS A 99 -9.91 9.41 4.72
CA LYS A 99 -10.59 8.36 5.52
C LYS A 99 -9.61 7.33 6.05
N ALA A 100 -8.63 6.94 5.22
CA ALA A 100 -7.56 6.02 5.64
C ALA A 100 -6.61 6.68 6.65
N TYR A 101 -6.19 7.92 6.41
CA TYR A 101 -5.36 8.67 7.33
C TYR A 101 -6.00 8.79 8.72
N GLU A 102 -7.26 9.18 8.80
CA GLU A 102 -7.98 9.31 10.07
C GLU A 102 -8.14 7.98 10.80
N LYS A 103 -8.45 6.89 10.05
CA LYS A 103 -8.56 5.54 10.63
C LYS A 103 -7.25 5.09 11.28
N TYR A 104 -6.10 5.43 10.68
CA TYR A 104 -4.78 4.97 11.16
C TYR A 104 -3.94 6.08 11.80
N LYS A 105 -4.55 7.23 12.13
CA LYS A 105 -3.87 8.35 12.76
C LYS A 105 -3.20 7.91 14.07
N GLY A 106 -1.91 8.19 14.19
CA GLY A 106 -1.09 7.78 15.32
C GLY A 106 -0.56 6.34 15.27
N ASN A 107 -0.90 5.55 14.27
CA ASN A 107 -0.28 4.25 14.03
C ASN A 107 1.07 4.43 13.32
N ASN A 108 2.17 4.22 14.02
CA ASN A 108 3.54 4.41 13.50
C ASN A 108 3.96 3.39 12.44
N LYS A 109 3.16 2.35 12.19
CA LYS A 109 3.40 1.34 11.15
C LYS A 109 2.79 1.73 9.80
N ILE A 110 1.96 2.79 9.74
CA ILE A 110 1.34 3.27 8.50
C ILE A 110 1.74 4.71 8.24
N ALA A 111 2.03 5.01 6.98
CA ALA A 111 2.28 6.36 6.49
C ALA A 111 1.53 6.61 5.16
N PHE A 112 1.49 7.88 4.75
CA PHE A 112 0.86 8.30 3.50
C PHE A 112 1.83 9.20 2.74
N LEU A 113 1.82 9.10 1.41
CA LEU A 113 2.72 9.84 0.54
C LEU A 113 1.97 10.30 -0.71
N SER A 114 1.85 11.60 -0.89
CA SER A 114 1.23 12.20 -2.07
C SER A 114 2.27 12.93 -2.91
N HIS A 115 2.46 12.49 -4.16
CA HIS A 115 3.38 13.11 -5.10
C HIS A 115 2.64 14.13 -5.96
N SER A 116 3.09 15.39 -5.94
CA SER A 116 2.55 16.34 -6.90
C SER A 116 3.15 16.13 -8.28
N ILE A 117 2.28 16.10 -9.30
CA ILE A 117 2.67 16.05 -10.71
C ILE A 117 2.78 17.44 -11.35
N ASP A 118 2.39 18.50 -10.63
CA ASP A 118 2.59 19.88 -11.06
C ASP A 118 3.84 20.49 -10.41
N PHE A 119 4.98 20.09 -10.90
CA PHE A 119 6.29 20.55 -10.44
C PHE A 119 6.51 22.06 -10.59
N LYS A 120 5.68 22.77 -11.37
CA LYS A 120 5.78 24.22 -11.59
C LYS A 120 5.04 25.01 -10.52
N TYR A 121 3.82 24.61 -10.20
CA TYR A 121 2.93 25.33 -9.29
C TYR A 121 3.03 24.81 -7.85
N ASP A 122 3.05 23.50 -7.66
CA ASP A 122 3.00 22.88 -6.36
C ASP A 122 4.35 22.87 -5.64
N GLN A 123 4.78 24.09 -5.25
CA GLN A 123 5.97 24.28 -4.42
C GLN A 123 5.68 23.87 -2.96
N PRO A 124 6.68 23.64 -2.11
CA PRO A 124 6.50 23.21 -0.72
C PRO A 124 5.47 24.03 0.07
N SER A 125 5.49 25.36 -0.06
CA SER A 125 4.51 26.24 0.63
C SER A 125 3.07 26.00 0.17
N VAL A 126 2.85 25.74 -1.13
CA VAL A 126 1.52 25.41 -1.69
C VAL A 126 1.05 24.04 -1.17
N LEU A 127 1.94 23.06 -1.12
CA LEU A 127 1.68 21.74 -0.56
C LEU A 127 1.36 21.82 0.95
N LYS A 128 2.05 22.69 1.69
CA LYS A 128 1.78 22.93 3.12
C LYS A 128 0.38 23.48 3.34
N ASP A 129 0.00 24.49 2.57
CA ASP A 129 -1.34 25.07 2.61
C ASP A 129 -2.42 24.05 2.24
N TYR A 130 -2.14 23.22 1.24
CA TYR A 130 -3.03 22.13 0.84
C TYR A 130 -3.21 21.10 1.94
N ALA A 131 -2.13 20.60 2.54
CA ALA A 131 -2.17 19.67 3.67
C ALA A 131 -2.98 20.23 4.85
N THR A 132 -2.75 21.51 5.18
CA THR A 132 -3.48 22.21 6.25
C THR A 132 -4.98 22.28 5.95
N LYS A 133 -5.38 22.66 4.73
CA LYS A 133 -6.79 22.70 4.30
C LYS A 133 -7.45 21.32 4.28
N LEU A 134 -6.69 20.28 4.01
CA LEU A 134 -7.15 18.89 4.04
C LEU A 134 -7.33 18.37 5.47
N GLY A 135 -6.75 19.04 6.49
CA GLY A 135 -6.81 18.62 7.88
C GLY A 135 -5.69 17.68 8.30
N VAL A 136 -4.60 17.62 7.53
CA VAL A 136 -3.40 16.85 7.89
C VAL A 136 -2.54 17.67 8.84
N ASP A 137 -2.35 17.16 10.06
CA ASP A 137 -1.77 17.88 11.19
C ASP A 137 -0.50 17.23 11.79
N ASN A 138 0.02 16.20 11.14
CA ASN A 138 1.23 15.49 11.59
C ASN A 138 2.06 14.94 10.43
N ASP A 139 3.24 14.40 10.74
CA ASP A 139 4.19 13.89 9.75
C ASP A 139 3.81 12.55 9.11
N GLN A 140 2.70 11.94 9.52
CA GLN A 140 2.28 10.63 9.01
C GLN A 140 1.88 10.69 7.53
N TRP A 141 1.44 11.84 7.05
CA TRP A 141 1.13 12.08 5.64
C TRP A 141 2.04 13.17 5.06
N GLN A 142 2.89 12.75 4.13
CA GLN A 142 3.86 13.61 3.44
C GLN A 142 3.34 13.97 2.04
N PHE A 143 3.49 15.22 1.67
CA PHE A 143 3.21 15.75 0.33
C PHE A 143 4.54 16.18 -0.27
N VAL A 144 4.87 15.69 -1.46
CA VAL A 144 6.18 15.93 -2.05
C VAL A 144 6.09 16.51 -3.44
N THR A 145 7.12 17.25 -3.80
CA THR A 145 7.36 17.78 -5.14
C THR A 145 8.81 17.54 -5.55
N GLY A 146 9.07 17.59 -6.86
CA GLY A 146 10.40 17.37 -7.40
C GLY A 146 10.50 17.82 -8.86
N SER A 147 11.58 17.42 -9.54
CA SER A 147 11.66 17.67 -10.98
C SER A 147 10.64 16.82 -11.75
N LYS A 148 10.26 17.26 -12.95
CA LYS A 148 9.39 16.47 -13.85
C LYS A 148 9.93 15.06 -14.06
N ALA A 149 11.23 14.94 -14.34
CA ALA A 149 11.86 13.66 -14.63
C ALA A 149 11.78 12.71 -13.43
N ASP A 150 12.01 13.22 -12.20
CA ASP A 150 11.99 12.40 -10.99
C ASP A 150 10.57 11.97 -10.63
N ILE A 151 9.59 12.90 -10.68
CA ILE A 151 8.18 12.59 -10.35
C ILE A 151 7.58 11.61 -11.36
N TYR A 152 7.82 11.80 -12.66
CA TYR A 152 7.28 10.88 -13.67
C TYR A 152 8.02 9.55 -13.67
N GLY A 153 9.35 9.59 -13.46
CA GLY A 153 10.14 8.37 -13.33
C GLY A 153 9.73 7.50 -12.15
N ILE A 154 9.39 8.11 -11.00
CA ILE A 154 8.91 7.34 -9.85
C ILE A 154 7.46 6.86 -10.05
N ALA A 155 6.60 7.62 -10.74
CA ALA A 155 5.23 7.20 -11.05
C ALA A 155 5.21 5.87 -11.84
N GLU A 156 6.11 5.73 -12.84
CA GLU A 156 6.27 4.48 -13.58
C GLU A 156 6.64 3.30 -12.66
N LYS A 157 7.46 3.54 -11.63
CA LYS A 157 7.83 2.49 -10.66
C LYS A 157 6.67 2.09 -9.75
N TYR A 158 5.74 3.00 -9.49
CA TYR A 158 4.47 2.69 -8.83
C TYR A 158 3.41 2.10 -9.78
N MET A 159 3.75 1.92 -11.07
CA MET A 159 2.83 1.47 -12.12
C MET A 159 1.64 2.44 -12.32
N VAL A 160 1.84 3.71 -12.05
CA VAL A 160 0.84 4.77 -12.23
C VAL A 160 1.21 5.63 -13.43
N TYR A 161 0.26 5.78 -14.34
CA TYR A 161 0.43 6.63 -15.50
C TYR A 161 0.14 8.08 -15.17
N THR A 162 1.04 8.97 -15.58
CA THR A 162 0.88 10.43 -15.48
C THR A 162 1.55 11.10 -16.67
N LYS A 163 0.91 12.15 -17.21
CA LYS A 163 1.56 13.02 -18.24
C LYS A 163 0.94 14.42 -18.25
N GLU A 164 1.69 15.39 -18.76
CA GLU A 164 1.13 16.67 -19.18
C GLU A 164 0.27 16.46 -20.42
N ASP A 165 -0.96 16.98 -20.42
CA ASP A 165 -1.88 16.98 -21.56
C ASP A 165 -2.74 18.24 -21.52
N GLU A 166 -2.51 19.17 -22.42
CA GLU A 166 -3.23 20.45 -22.48
C GLU A 166 -4.75 20.29 -22.66
N ASN A 167 -5.20 19.14 -23.15
CA ASN A 167 -6.62 18.83 -23.31
C ASN A 167 -7.23 18.18 -22.06
N ALA A 168 -6.41 17.73 -21.10
CA ALA A 168 -6.89 17.17 -19.84
C ALA A 168 -7.28 18.25 -18.84
N PRO A 169 -8.25 17.99 -17.95
CA PRO A 169 -8.65 18.92 -16.91
C PRO A 169 -7.45 19.35 -16.04
N GLY A 170 -7.14 20.66 -16.04
CA GLY A 170 -6.01 21.22 -15.31
C GLY A 170 -4.64 21.00 -15.95
N GLY A 171 -4.58 20.48 -17.21
CA GLY A 171 -3.34 20.32 -17.97
C GLY A 171 -2.58 19.01 -17.70
N TYR A 172 -3.15 18.08 -16.94
CA TYR A 172 -2.53 16.81 -16.58
C TYR A 172 -3.51 15.66 -16.71
N ASP A 173 -3.09 14.59 -17.39
CA ASP A 173 -3.76 13.29 -17.42
C ASP A 173 -3.06 12.34 -16.44
N HIS A 174 -3.79 11.83 -15.47
CA HIS A 174 -3.27 10.89 -14.49
C HIS A 174 -4.34 9.94 -13.97
N GLN A 175 -3.88 8.77 -13.53
CA GLN A 175 -4.74 7.77 -12.91
C GLN A 175 -4.97 8.09 -11.43
N GLY A 176 -6.22 7.93 -10.96
CA GLY A 176 -6.62 8.20 -9.58
C GLY A 176 -6.34 7.07 -8.59
N TYR A 177 -5.25 6.32 -8.75
CA TYR A 177 -4.95 5.17 -7.90
C TYR A 177 -4.38 5.55 -6.54
N LEU A 178 -4.84 4.82 -5.52
CA LEU A 178 -4.24 4.69 -4.18
C LEU A 178 -3.48 3.36 -4.14
N VAL A 179 -2.17 3.42 -3.96
CA VAL A 179 -1.29 2.24 -4.07
C VAL A 179 -0.72 1.88 -2.69
N ILE A 180 -0.90 0.64 -2.24
CA ILE A 180 -0.30 0.13 -0.99
C ILE A 180 1.10 -0.40 -1.26
N ILE A 181 2.05 0.06 -0.47
CA ILE A 181 3.45 -0.41 -0.48
C ILE A 181 3.79 -1.01 0.88
N ASP A 182 4.45 -2.15 0.88
CA ASP A 182 4.89 -2.85 2.09
C ASP A 182 6.30 -2.38 2.56
N PRO A 183 6.75 -2.79 3.75
CA PRO A 183 8.10 -2.49 4.26
C PRO A 183 9.25 -2.98 3.37
N ASP A 184 9.01 -3.99 2.54
CA ASP A 184 9.97 -4.51 1.55
C ASP A 184 9.92 -3.73 0.22
N LYS A 185 9.23 -2.58 0.19
CA LYS A 185 9.05 -1.69 -0.97
C LYS A 185 8.29 -2.34 -2.14
N ARG A 186 7.44 -3.34 -1.89
CA ARG A 186 6.67 -4.04 -2.92
C ARG A 186 5.25 -3.49 -3.03
N ILE A 187 4.71 -3.45 -4.24
CA ILE A 187 3.31 -3.07 -4.47
C ILE A 187 2.40 -4.22 -4.01
N ARG A 188 1.46 -3.94 -3.09
CA ARG A 188 0.55 -4.92 -2.51
C ARG A 188 -0.92 -4.70 -2.89
N GLY A 189 -1.25 -3.58 -3.48
CA GLY A 189 -2.58 -3.24 -3.95
C GLY A 189 -2.61 -1.91 -4.69
N ALA A 190 -3.56 -1.75 -5.61
CA ALA A 190 -3.87 -0.50 -6.28
C ALA A 190 -5.39 -0.39 -6.39
N TYR A 191 -5.95 0.73 -5.98
CA TYR A 191 -7.39 0.95 -5.83
C TYR A 191 -7.77 2.29 -6.46
N ASP A 192 -8.86 2.33 -7.21
CA ASP A 192 -9.38 3.61 -7.70
C ASP A 192 -9.84 4.45 -6.50
N GLY A 193 -9.12 5.52 -6.24
CA GLY A 193 -9.39 6.44 -5.12
C GLY A 193 -10.67 7.25 -5.29
N THR A 194 -11.33 7.18 -6.45
CA THR A 194 -12.61 7.84 -6.72
C THR A 194 -13.81 6.93 -6.53
N ASP A 195 -13.59 5.62 -6.39
CA ASP A 195 -14.61 4.58 -6.21
C ASP A 195 -14.70 4.18 -4.72
N ASP A 196 -15.83 4.43 -4.10
CA ASP A 196 -16.04 4.16 -2.66
C ASP A 196 -15.92 2.67 -2.30
N GLU A 197 -16.30 1.74 -3.18
CA GLU A 197 -16.15 0.31 -2.92
C GLU A 197 -14.68 -0.12 -2.98
N GLN A 198 -13.89 0.41 -3.90
CA GLN A 198 -12.46 0.17 -3.94
C GLN A 198 -11.74 0.81 -2.76
N VAL A 199 -12.16 1.99 -2.31
CA VAL A 199 -11.63 2.62 -1.09
C VAL A 199 -11.97 1.81 0.15
N LYS A 200 -13.18 1.26 0.25
CA LYS A 200 -13.53 0.32 1.34
C LYS A 200 -12.61 -0.90 1.33
N LYS A 201 -12.37 -1.47 0.15
CA LYS A 201 -11.44 -2.59 -0.01
C LYS A 201 -10.01 -2.21 0.37
N LEU A 202 -9.53 -1.02 0.03
CA LEU A 202 -8.25 -0.48 0.49
C LEU A 202 -8.15 -0.53 2.02
N LEU A 203 -9.18 -0.06 2.74
CA LEU A 203 -9.22 -0.04 4.20
C LEU A 203 -9.19 -1.44 4.83
N GLU A 204 -9.88 -2.41 4.22
CA GLU A 204 -9.85 -3.81 4.62
C GLU A 204 -8.47 -4.45 4.36
N ASP A 205 -7.87 -4.16 3.22
CA ASP A 205 -6.57 -4.70 2.83
C ASP A 205 -5.42 -4.07 3.63
N LEU A 206 -5.57 -2.84 4.12
CA LEU A 206 -4.63 -2.24 5.09
C LEU A 206 -4.63 -2.98 6.43
N ASP A 207 -5.78 -3.45 6.92
CA ASP A 207 -5.84 -4.29 8.13
C ASP A 207 -5.15 -5.64 7.90
N VAL A 208 -5.34 -6.23 6.71
CA VAL A 208 -4.70 -7.51 6.33
C VAL A 208 -3.18 -7.37 6.29
N ILE A 209 -2.65 -6.36 5.58
CA ILE A 209 -1.21 -6.19 5.45
C ILE A 209 -0.55 -5.80 6.78
N LEU A 210 -1.23 -5.04 7.65
CA LEU A 210 -0.75 -4.77 9.00
C LEU A 210 -0.59 -6.05 9.82
N ALA A 211 -1.45 -7.05 9.61
CA ALA A 211 -1.33 -8.34 10.28
C ALA A 211 -0.15 -9.17 9.75
N GLU A 212 0.22 -9.01 8.48
CA GLU A 212 1.38 -9.70 7.88
C GLU A 212 2.73 -9.22 8.46
N TYR A 213 2.80 -7.98 8.98
CA TYR A 213 4.04 -7.32 9.45
C TYR A 213 4.01 -6.99 10.97
N LYS A 214 3.28 -7.78 11.73
CA LYS A 214 3.25 -7.69 13.21
C LYS A 214 4.50 -8.25 13.86
#